data_8fd0fb37120a0d5ffcb6de9ec464f686
#
_entry.id   8fd0fb37120a0d5ffcb6de9ec464f686
#
_cell.length_a   1.000
_cell.length_b   1.000
_cell.length_c   1.000
_cell.angle_alpha   90.00
_cell.angle_beta   90.00
_cell.angle_gamma   90.00
#
_symmetry.space_group_name_H-M   'P 1'
#
loop_
_entity.id
_entity.type
_entity.pdbx_description
1 polymer ?
#
loop_
_entity_poly.entity_id
_entity_poly.type
_entity_poly.pdbx_seq_one_letter_code
_entity_poly.pdbx_strand_id
1 'polypeptide(L)'
;MKLVVADSGPLIALASSGHLDVLLAIVDELVIPETVFQECTANMGKPGASDIRDAVVAGRIKKVADPIVGVFGSIEDLDAGEALALSLATIVQSPILIDDAIGREVARAHNIGVIGGCGILLLAKKQGLISKVEPILQSWKDGLGYRLSDSLVAQVLMKAGERK
;
A
#
# COMPACT_ATOMS: atom_id res chain seq x y z
N MET A 1 13.89 2.15 -2.51
CA MET A 1 12.94 3.09 -3.13
C MET A 1 12.94 4.38 -2.32
N LYS A 2 13.12 5.50 -2.97
CA LYS A 2 13.24 6.77 -2.23
C LYS A 2 11.90 7.27 -1.71
N LEU A 3 11.04 7.70 -2.58
CA LEU A 3 9.75 8.29 -2.23
C LEU A 3 8.62 7.45 -2.82
N VAL A 4 7.63 7.12 -2.02
CA VAL A 4 6.44 6.39 -2.46
C VAL A 4 5.21 7.02 -1.83
N VAL A 5 4.17 7.23 -2.64
CA VAL A 5 2.84 7.59 -2.14
C VAL A 5 2.06 6.29 -1.90
N ALA A 6 1.38 6.18 -0.78
CA ALA A 6 0.61 4.98 -0.46
C ALA A 6 -0.89 5.26 -0.42
N ASP A 7 -1.65 4.33 -0.99
CA ASP A 7 -3.10 4.21 -0.78
C ASP A 7 -3.37 3.42 0.50
N SER A 8 -4.60 3.50 1.00
CA SER A 8 -4.97 2.90 2.30
C SER A 8 -4.92 1.37 2.30
N GLY A 9 -5.36 0.71 1.23
CA GLY A 9 -5.47 -0.76 1.18
C GLY A 9 -4.20 -1.51 1.58
N PRO A 10 -3.11 -1.37 0.82
CA PRO A 10 -1.87 -2.07 1.16
C PRO A 10 -1.23 -1.57 2.47
N LEU A 11 -1.41 -0.30 2.81
CA LEU A 11 -0.90 0.24 4.06
C LEU A 11 -1.59 -0.41 5.27
N ILE A 12 -2.92 -0.54 5.23
CA ILE A 12 -3.69 -1.23 6.26
C ILE A 12 -3.30 -2.71 6.33
N ALA A 13 -3.15 -3.38 5.18
CA ALA A 13 -2.78 -4.79 5.15
C ALA A 13 -1.43 -5.04 5.83
N LEU A 14 -0.43 -4.25 5.50
CA LEU A 14 0.90 -4.36 6.10
C LEU A 14 0.87 -4.04 7.60
N ALA A 15 0.20 -2.97 8.00
CA ALA A 15 0.14 -2.59 9.40
C ALA A 15 -0.62 -3.61 10.24
N SER A 16 -1.76 -4.10 9.75
CA SER A 16 -2.60 -5.05 10.51
C SER A 16 -1.93 -6.42 10.70
N SER A 17 -1.04 -6.81 9.80
CA SER A 17 -0.27 -8.04 9.93
C SER A 17 1.06 -7.87 10.67
N GLY A 18 1.31 -6.67 11.24
CA GLY A 18 2.54 -6.41 11.98
C GLY A 18 3.77 -6.13 11.12
N HIS A 19 3.57 -5.70 9.87
CA HIS A 19 4.66 -5.53 8.90
C HIS A 19 4.83 -4.08 8.41
N LEU A 20 4.27 -3.10 9.14
CA LEU A 20 4.48 -1.69 8.79
C LEU A 20 5.96 -1.32 8.82
N ASP A 21 6.70 -1.81 9.82
CA ASP A 21 8.14 -1.56 9.94
C ASP A 21 8.91 -2.10 8.73
N VAL A 22 8.45 -3.20 8.16
CA VAL A 22 9.05 -3.79 6.94
C VAL A 22 8.92 -2.81 5.76
N LEU A 23 7.72 -2.26 5.57
CA LEU A 23 7.48 -1.25 4.53
C LEU A 23 8.39 -0.03 4.75
N LEU A 24 8.45 0.47 5.98
CA LEU A 24 9.23 1.66 6.31
C LEU A 24 10.75 1.42 6.23
N ALA A 25 11.19 0.17 6.27
CA ALA A 25 12.60 -0.18 6.04
C ALA A 25 12.94 -0.21 4.54
N ILE A 26 11.97 -0.51 3.68
CA ILE A 26 12.17 -0.59 2.21
C ILE A 26 12.09 0.78 1.57
N VAL A 27 11.18 1.64 2.04
CA VAL A 27 10.89 2.97 1.47
C VAL A 27 11.53 4.05 2.33
N ASP A 28 12.33 4.93 1.72
CA ASP A 28 12.99 6.01 2.46
C ASP A 28 11.98 7.07 2.95
N GLU A 29 11.04 7.45 2.08
CA GLU A 29 9.97 8.37 2.42
C GLU A 29 8.63 7.81 1.96
N LEU A 30 7.72 7.63 2.91
CA LEU A 30 6.34 7.25 2.64
C LEU A 30 5.45 8.45 2.88
N VAL A 31 4.66 8.83 1.87
CA VAL A 31 3.79 10.01 1.92
C VAL A 31 2.35 9.60 1.66
N ILE A 32 1.43 10.13 2.44
CA ILE A 32 0.00 9.87 2.28
C ILE A 32 -0.81 11.16 2.35
N PRO A 33 -1.89 11.28 1.56
CA PRO A 33 -2.84 12.39 1.71
C PRO A 33 -3.64 12.27 3.01
N GLU A 34 -4.16 13.38 3.48
CA GLU A 34 -5.01 13.42 4.69
C GLU A 34 -6.17 12.43 4.62
N THR A 35 -6.87 12.35 3.49
CA THR A 35 -7.99 11.41 3.33
C THR A 35 -7.56 9.96 3.50
N VAL A 36 -6.41 9.59 2.95
CA VAL A 36 -5.85 8.22 3.15
C VAL A 36 -5.54 7.97 4.61
N PHE A 37 -4.96 8.95 5.31
CA PHE A 37 -4.71 8.83 6.75
C PHE A 37 -6.01 8.60 7.52
N GLN A 38 -7.06 9.34 7.19
CA GLN A 38 -8.36 9.19 7.84
C GLN A 38 -8.98 7.82 7.59
N GLU A 39 -8.88 7.30 6.36
CA GLU A 39 -9.33 5.94 6.05
C GLU A 39 -8.59 4.89 6.88
N CYS A 40 -7.29 5.06 7.08
CA CYS A 40 -6.46 4.13 7.86
C CYS A 40 -6.76 4.18 9.37
N THR A 41 -7.23 5.31 9.87
CA THR A 41 -7.38 5.56 11.32
C THR A 41 -8.82 5.80 11.75
N ALA A 42 -9.79 5.66 10.84
CA ALA A 42 -11.21 5.90 11.13
C ALA A 42 -11.75 5.02 12.27
N ASN A 43 -11.26 3.81 12.38
CA ASN A 43 -11.60 2.89 13.47
C ASN A 43 -10.32 2.44 14.16
N MET A 44 -9.97 3.11 15.24
CA MET A 44 -8.77 2.84 16.03
C MET A 44 -8.80 1.48 16.75
N GLY A 45 -9.95 0.83 16.79
CA GLY A 45 -10.08 -0.54 17.30
C GLY A 45 -9.60 -1.60 16.30
N LYS A 46 -9.41 -1.24 15.02
CA LYS A 46 -8.93 -2.19 14.02
C LYS A 46 -7.42 -2.40 14.15
N PRO A 47 -6.93 -3.64 13.90
CA PRO A 47 -5.49 -3.91 13.91
C PRO A 47 -4.74 -3.02 12.92
N GLY A 48 -3.62 -2.45 13.38
CA GLY A 48 -2.75 -1.63 12.55
C GLY A 48 -3.09 -0.14 12.54
N ALA A 49 -4.30 0.27 12.92
CA ALA A 49 -4.70 1.67 12.90
C ALA A 49 -3.82 2.53 13.81
N SER A 50 -3.57 2.07 15.04
CA SER A 50 -2.71 2.80 15.98
C SER A 50 -1.25 2.84 15.51
N ASP A 51 -0.76 1.79 14.87
CA ASP A 51 0.60 1.75 14.34
C ASP A 51 0.79 2.79 13.24
N ILE A 52 -0.20 2.95 12.36
CA ILE A 52 -0.16 3.96 11.30
C ILE A 52 -0.18 5.36 11.91
N ARG A 53 -1.09 5.60 12.86
CA ARG A 53 -1.15 6.88 13.57
C ARG A 53 0.18 7.20 14.24
N ASP A 54 0.75 6.26 14.97
CA ASP A 54 2.01 6.45 15.70
C ASP A 54 3.17 6.72 14.74
N ALA A 55 3.18 6.06 13.59
CA ALA A 55 4.20 6.30 12.56
C ALA A 55 4.10 7.71 11.99
N VAL A 56 2.88 8.23 11.79
CA VAL A 56 2.68 9.61 11.34
C VAL A 56 3.13 10.60 12.42
N VAL A 57 2.75 10.38 13.67
CA VAL A 57 3.15 11.25 14.79
C VAL A 57 4.68 11.27 14.93
N ALA A 58 5.33 10.12 14.76
CA ALA A 58 6.79 10.01 14.84
C ALA A 58 7.53 10.54 13.59
N GLY A 59 6.81 10.96 12.57
CA GLY A 59 7.42 11.45 11.33
C GLY A 59 7.94 10.35 10.40
N ARG A 60 7.62 9.09 10.65
CA ARG A 60 8.03 7.96 9.81
C ARG A 60 7.16 7.83 8.56
N ILE A 61 5.91 8.28 8.63
CA ILE A 61 5.02 8.45 7.50
C ILE A 61 4.68 9.93 7.44
N LYS A 62 4.86 10.55 6.28
CA LYS A 62 4.55 11.95 6.09
C LYS A 62 3.11 12.09 5.61
N LYS A 63 2.27 12.72 6.44
CA LYS A 63 0.91 13.07 6.07
C LYS A 63 0.91 14.48 5.49
N VAL A 64 0.30 14.66 4.32
CA VAL A 64 0.17 15.96 3.67
C VAL A 64 -1.30 16.29 3.44
N ALA A 65 -1.60 17.59 3.30
CA ALA A 65 -2.95 18.02 2.94
C ALA A 65 -3.37 17.39 1.62
N ASP A 66 -4.65 17.12 1.46
CA ASP A 66 -5.18 16.57 0.22
C ASP A 66 -4.85 17.49 -0.96
N PRO A 67 -4.27 16.96 -2.05
CA PRO A 67 -4.03 17.75 -3.25
C PRO A 67 -5.34 17.98 -4.00
N ILE A 68 -5.27 18.83 -5.03
CA ILE A 68 -6.36 18.95 -5.99
C ILE A 68 -6.45 17.62 -6.75
N VAL A 69 -7.64 17.01 -6.75
CA VAL A 69 -7.83 15.67 -7.30
C VAL A 69 -7.67 15.62 -8.83
N GLY A 70 -7.97 16.71 -9.53
CA GLY A 70 -7.78 16.81 -10.98
C GLY A 70 -8.58 15.79 -11.76
N VAL A 71 -7.94 15.24 -12.81
CA VAL A 71 -8.58 14.26 -13.72
C VAL A 71 -9.01 12.97 -13.01
N PHE A 72 -8.34 12.62 -11.92
CA PHE A 72 -8.66 11.38 -11.20
C PHE A 72 -10.02 11.44 -10.51
N GLY A 73 -10.50 12.63 -10.16
CA GLY A 73 -11.80 12.82 -9.52
C GLY A 73 -12.99 12.48 -10.42
N SER A 74 -12.81 12.47 -11.74
CA SER A 74 -13.86 12.14 -12.70
C SER A 74 -13.89 10.67 -13.12
N ILE A 75 -12.96 9.86 -12.61
CA ILE A 75 -12.91 8.43 -12.90
C ILE A 75 -13.88 7.70 -11.97
N GLU A 76 -14.93 7.13 -12.54
CA GLU A 76 -16.11 6.64 -11.82
C GLU A 76 -15.80 5.55 -10.79
N ASP A 77 -14.90 4.64 -11.11
CA ASP A 77 -14.61 3.48 -10.26
C ASP A 77 -13.47 3.70 -9.25
N LEU A 78 -12.96 4.93 -9.16
CA LEU A 78 -11.98 5.30 -8.13
C LEU A 78 -12.69 5.93 -6.93
N ASP A 79 -12.37 5.48 -5.71
CA ASP A 79 -12.82 6.17 -4.52
C ASP A 79 -11.98 7.45 -4.29
N ALA A 80 -12.42 8.27 -3.32
CA ALA A 80 -11.78 9.55 -3.04
C ALA A 80 -10.31 9.37 -2.62
N GLY A 81 -10.00 8.40 -1.78
CA GLY A 81 -8.65 8.14 -1.32
C GLY A 81 -7.72 7.73 -2.45
N GLU A 82 -8.18 6.82 -3.32
CA GLU A 82 -7.42 6.37 -4.49
C GLU A 82 -7.13 7.55 -5.45
N ALA A 83 -8.16 8.34 -5.76
CA ALA A 83 -8.01 9.49 -6.64
C ALA A 83 -7.02 10.52 -6.08
N LEU A 84 -7.08 10.80 -4.79
CA LEU A 84 -6.17 11.72 -4.13
C LEU A 84 -4.74 11.18 -4.06
N ALA A 85 -4.58 9.89 -3.80
CA ALA A 85 -3.25 9.26 -3.80
C ALA A 85 -2.61 9.31 -5.19
N LEU A 86 -3.38 9.03 -6.25
CA LEU A 86 -2.91 9.13 -7.63
C LEU A 86 -2.53 10.57 -7.99
N SER A 87 -3.34 11.53 -7.58
CA SER A 87 -3.04 12.95 -7.78
C SER A 87 -1.75 13.36 -7.09
N LEU A 88 -1.58 12.94 -5.82
CA LEU A 88 -0.36 13.24 -5.08
C LEU A 88 0.87 12.61 -5.74
N ALA A 89 0.77 11.36 -6.16
CA ALA A 89 1.86 10.66 -6.85
C ALA A 89 2.30 11.40 -8.12
N THR A 90 1.33 11.95 -8.86
CA THR A 90 1.61 12.76 -10.03
C THR A 90 2.36 14.05 -9.66
N ILE A 91 1.90 14.75 -8.63
CA ILE A 91 2.49 16.02 -8.19
C ILE A 91 3.93 15.82 -7.73
N VAL A 92 4.18 14.80 -6.92
CA VAL A 92 5.52 14.55 -6.37
C VAL A 92 6.38 13.66 -7.28
N GLN A 93 5.84 13.23 -8.42
CA GLN A 93 6.54 12.40 -9.40
C GLN A 93 7.13 11.14 -8.79
N SER A 94 6.30 10.40 -8.03
CA SER A 94 6.71 9.18 -7.36
C SER A 94 5.84 8.00 -7.78
N PRO A 95 6.32 6.75 -7.56
CA PRO A 95 5.44 5.59 -7.67
C PRO A 95 4.37 5.61 -6.57
N ILE A 96 3.34 4.82 -6.79
CA ILE A 96 2.24 4.64 -5.85
C ILE A 96 2.17 3.19 -5.37
N LEU A 97 1.98 3.01 -4.08
CA LEU A 97 1.66 1.72 -3.48
C LEU A 97 0.13 1.57 -3.46
N ILE A 98 -0.40 0.75 -4.34
CA ILE A 98 -1.84 0.57 -4.53
C ILE A 98 -2.13 -0.85 -4.99
N ASP A 99 -3.17 -1.47 -4.45
CA ASP A 99 -3.57 -2.83 -4.81
C ASP A 99 -4.86 -2.92 -5.61
N ASP A 100 -5.71 -1.89 -5.57
CA ASP A 100 -6.94 -1.87 -6.35
C ASP A 100 -6.64 -2.02 -7.85
N ALA A 101 -7.34 -2.95 -8.52
CA ALA A 101 -7.07 -3.27 -9.92
C ALA A 101 -7.30 -2.06 -10.84
N ILE A 102 -8.38 -1.32 -10.63
CA ILE A 102 -8.70 -0.13 -11.42
C ILE A 102 -7.70 0.98 -11.15
N GLY A 103 -7.35 1.21 -9.89
CA GLY A 103 -6.35 2.20 -9.51
C GLY A 103 -5.00 1.92 -10.15
N ARG A 104 -4.58 0.65 -10.19
CA ARG A 104 -3.31 0.24 -10.83
C ARG A 104 -3.35 0.49 -12.34
N GLU A 105 -4.47 0.18 -12.99
CA GLU A 105 -4.64 0.40 -14.42
C GLU A 105 -4.60 1.90 -14.74
N VAL A 106 -5.29 2.72 -13.97
CA VAL A 106 -5.28 4.18 -14.11
C VAL A 106 -3.87 4.73 -13.92
N ALA A 107 -3.15 4.26 -12.90
CA ALA A 107 -1.77 4.69 -12.66
C ALA A 107 -0.88 4.41 -13.86
N ARG A 108 -0.97 3.20 -14.41
CA ARG A 108 -0.18 2.83 -15.61
C ARG A 108 -0.54 3.69 -16.82
N ALA A 109 -1.82 3.97 -17.02
CA ALA A 109 -2.27 4.84 -18.12
C ALA A 109 -1.73 6.27 -18.00
N HIS A 110 -1.42 6.71 -16.79
CA HIS A 110 -0.86 8.04 -16.52
C HIS A 110 0.65 8.01 -16.26
N ASN A 111 1.32 6.91 -16.60
CA ASN A 111 2.76 6.75 -16.42
C ASN A 111 3.25 6.89 -14.98
N ILE A 112 2.39 6.50 -14.02
CA ILE A 112 2.75 6.43 -12.61
C ILE A 112 3.23 5.01 -12.32
N GLY A 113 4.43 4.87 -11.75
CA GLY A 113 4.95 3.58 -11.34
C GLY A 113 4.08 2.94 -10.27
N VAL A 114 3.83 1.64 -10.36
CA VAL A 114 2.92 0.93 -9.44
C VAL A 114 3.67 -0.13 -8.66
N ILE A 115 3.43 -0.16 -7.36
CA ILE A 115 3.86 -1.24 -6.48
C ILE A 115 2.63 -1.74 -5.73
N GLY A 116 2.46 -3.06 -5.64
CA GLY A 116 1.41 -3.66 -4.82
C GLY A 116 1.96 -4.17 -3.49
N GLY A 117 1.06 -4.52 -2.57
CA GLY A 117 1.44 -5.10 -1.28
C GLY A 117 2.25 -6.38 -1.43
N CYS A 118 1.88 -7.24 -2.38
CA CYS A 118 2.65 -8.45 -2.67
C CYS A 118 4.07 -8.14 -3.16
N GLY A 119 4.24 -7.07 -3.93
CA GLY A 119 5.56 -6.61 -4.37
C GLY A 119 6.45 -6.19 -3.21
N ILE A 120 5.86 -5.53 -2.21
CA ILE A 120 6.58 -5.18 -0.98
C ILE A 120 7.03 -6.44 -0.23
N LEU A 121 6.17 -7.44 -0.12
CA LEU A 121 6.53 -8.70 0.55
C LEU A 121 7.67 -9.44 -0.16
N LEU A 122 7.65 -9.45 -1.50
CA LEU A 122 8.72 -10.05 -2.30
C LEU A 122 10.06 -9.32 -2.08
N LEU A 123 10.04 -7.99 -2.07
CA LEU A 123 11.23 -7.19 -1.76
C LEU A 123 11.72 -7.44 -0.34
N ALA A 124 10.79 -7.52 0.62
CA ALA A 124 11.13 -7.77 2.02
C ALA A 124 11.84 -9.11 2.18
N LYS A 125 11.35 -10.14 1.52
CA LYS A 125 12.01 -11.45 1.56
C LYS A 125 13.39 -11.39 0.92
N LYS A 126 13.50 -10.76 -0.23
CA LYS A 126 14.77 -10.62 -0.93
C LYS A 126 15.81 -9.89 -0.07
N GLN A 127 15.39 -8.92 0.72
CA GLN A 127 16.26 -8.14 1.61
C GLN A 127 16.47 -8.81 2.97
N GLY A 128 15.87 -9.97 3.21
CA GLY A 128 16.02 -10.69 4.48
C GLY A 128 15.21 -10.12 5.64
N LEU A 129 14.26 -9.24 5.35
CA LEU A 129 13.41 -8.63 6.38
C LEU A 129 12.29 -9.56 6.86
N ILE A 130 11.88 -10.49 6.02
CA ILE A 130 10.96 -11.57 6.36
C ILE A 130 11.51 -12.90 5.84
N SER A 131 11.16 -14.00 6.50
CA SER A 131 11.64 -15.32 6.08
C SER A 131 10.72 -15.99 5.06
N LYS A 132 9.40 -15.77 5.19
CA LYS A 132 8.39 -16.36 4.29
C LYS A 132 7.27 -15.38 4.00
N VAL A 133 6.81 -15.39 2.75
CA VAL A 133 5.70 -14.57 2.28
C VAL A 133 4.34 -15.26 2.57
N GLU A 134 4.29 -16.60 2.48
CA GLU A 134 3.05 -17.37 2.56
C GLU A 134 2.22 -17.10 3.82
N PRO A 135 2.78 -17.12 5.05
CA PRO A 135 1.98 -16.85 6.24
C PRO A 135 1.34 -15.46 6.25
N ILE A 136 2.03 -14.47 5.68
CA ILE A 136 1.53 -13.09 5.62
C ILE A 136 0.35 -13.01 4.64
N LEU A 137 0.49 -13.60 3.45
CA LEU A 137 -0.60 -13.64 2.47
C LEU A 137 -1.81 -14.37 3.04
N GLN A 138 -1.60 -15.44 3.77
CA GLN A 138 -2.68 -16.20 4.39
C GLN A 138 -3.42 -15.35 5.44
N SER A 139 -2.68 -14.57 6.23
CA SER A 139 -3.29 -13.67 7.22
C SER A 139 -4.11 -12.56 6.55
N TRP A 140 -3.66 -12.05 5.41
CA TRP A 140 -4.39 -11.03 4.65
C TRP A 140 -5.69 -11.61 4.10
N LYS A 141 -5.64 -12.81 3.54
CA LYS A 141 -6.79 -13.48 2.95
C LYS A 141 -7.83 -13.82 4.02
N ASP A 142 -7.40 -14.40 5.13
CA ASP A 142 -8.29 -14.89 6.18
C ASP A 142 -8.73 -13.80 7.16
N GLY A 143 -7.80 -12.96 7.60
CA GLY A 143 -8.05 -11.97 8.64
C GLY A 143 -8.65 -10.66 8.16
N LEU A 144 -8.27 -10.21 6.95
CA LEU A 144 -8.70 -8.93 6.41
C LEU A 144 -9.75 -9.06 5.31
N GLY A 145 -10.01 -10.28 4.83
CA GLY A 145 -10.81 -10.46 3.63
C GLY A 145 -10.19 -9.80 2.41
N TYR A 146 -8.87 -9.68 2.39
CA TYR A 146 -8.14 -9.05 1.30
C TYR A 146 -8.29 -9.90 0.04
N ARG A 147 -8.68 -9.28 -1.07
CA ARG A 147 -8.97 -10.02 -2.30
C ARG A 147 -7.69 -10.47 -2.98
N LEU A 148 -7.31 -11.71 -2.70
CA LEU A 148 -6.18 -12.37 -3.35
C LEU A 148 -6.72 -13.61 -4.07
N SER A 149 -6.63 -13.61 -5.40
CA SER A 149 -7.00 -14.79 -6.17
C SER A 149 -5.99 -15.91 -5.93
N ASP A 150 -6.43 -17.16 -6.08
CA ASP A 150 -5.53 -18.31 -5.96
C ASP A 150 -4.40 -18.24 -6.97
N SER A 151 -4.69 -17.74 -8.18
CA SER A 151 -3.70 -17.53 -9.24
C SER A 151 -2.63 -16.52 -8.83
N LEU A 152 -3.04 -15.39 -8.24
CA LEU A 152 -2.09 -14.37 -7.77
C LEU A 152 -1.22 -14.90 -6.64
N VAL A 153 -1.81 -15.59 -5.67
CA VAL A 153 -1.08 -16.21 -4.56
C VAL A 153 -0.04 -17.19 -5.09
N ALA A 154 -0.43 -18.06 -6.02
CA ALA A 154 0.49 -19.02 -6.62
C ALA A 154 1.67 -18.33 -7.31
N GLN A 155 1.40 -17.27 -8.08
CA GLN A 155 2.45 -16.50 -8.76
C GLN A 155 3.41 -15.85 -7.77
N VAL A 156 2.88 -15.25 -6.71
CA VAL A 156 3.70 -14.61 -5.68
C VAL A 156 4.58 -15.61 -4.98
N LEU A 157 4.03 -16.76 -4.59
CA LEU A 157 4.80 -17.82 -3.91
C LEU A 157 5.87 -18.44 -4.81
N MET A 158 5.61 -18.57 -6.10
CA MET A 158 6.63 -18.98 -7.06
C MET A 158 7.78 -17.98 -7.12
N LYS A 159 7.47 -16.69 -7.23
CA LYS A 159 8.49 -15.63 -7.24
C LYS A 159 9.26 -15.56 -5.92
N ALA A 160 8.63 -15.92 -4.83
CA ALA A 160 9.26 -15.95 -3.51
C ALA A 160 10.11 -17.21 -3.28
N GLY A 161 10.06 -18.18 -4.22
CA GLY A 161 10.74 -19.46 -4.04
C GLY A 161 10.10 -20.39 -3.02
N GLU A 162 8.82 -20.16 -2.68
CA GLU A 162 8.08 -20.94 -1.67
C GLU A 162 7.16 -21.98 -2.29
N ARG A 163 6.99 -21.94 -3.60
CA ARG A 163 6.21 -22.90 -4.35
C ARG A 163 6.84 -23.10 -5.73
N LYS A 164 6.89 -24.34 -6.20
CA LYS A 164 7.41 -24.68 -7.54
C LYS A 164 6.33 -24.58 -8.61
#